data_dc9260ff2851f88aad92e5933cd7e0f9
#
_entry.id   dc9260ff2851f88aad92e5933cd7e0f9
#
_cell.length_a   1.000
_cell.length_b   1.000
_cell.length_c   1.000
_cell.angle_alpha   90.00
_cell.angle_beta   90.00
_cell.angle_gamma   90.00
#
_symmetry.space_group_name_H-M   'P 1'
#
loop_
_entity.id
_entity.type
_entity.pdbx_description
1 polymer ?
#
loop_
_entity_poly.entity_id
_entity_poly.type
_entity_poly.pdbx_seq_one_letter_code
_entity_poly.pdbx_strand_id
1 'polypeptide(L)'
;LLSLSIFGQSHAADTAPAKQDPAWLTQARASIKAEKYDQAIQQLQSANETSSADWNNLLGYSLRKKQPPDLVGAEKYYQAALKIDPDHRGALEYYGELKLMNKDLPGAESLLARLDKACFFGCEEYTDLKEAIQKYKSKK
;
A
#
# COMPACT_ATOMS: atom_id res chain seq x y z
N LEU A 1 -10.02 30.58 61.45
CA LEU A 1 -10.62 30.23 60.15
C LEU A 1 -9.48 29.80 59.21
N LEU A 2 -9.24 28.47 59.12
CA LEU A 2 -8.28 27.90 58.14
C LEU A 2 -9.00 27.68 56.81
N SER A 3 -8.50 28.30 55.77
CA SER A 3 -8.92 28.08 54.39
C SER A 3 -8.01 27.01 53.75
N LEU A 4 -8.55 25.86 53.47
CA LEU A 4 -7.81 24.73 52.82
C LEU A 4 -7.99 24.85 51.30
N SER A 5 -6.95 25.32 50.60
CA SER A 5 -6.94 25.36 49.16
C SER A 5 -6.52 24.00 48.58
N ILE A 6 -7.47 23.31 47.95
CA ILE A 6 -7.24 22.06 47.25
C ILE A 6 -6.69 22.41 45.84
N PHE A 7 -5.39 22.16 45.63
CA PHE A 7 -4.78 22.19 44.28
C PHE A 7 -5.21 20.93 43.54
N GLY A 8 -6.12 21.09 42.58
CA GLY A 8 -6.45 20.07 41.61
C GLY A 8 -5.29 19.88 40.63
N GLN A 9 -4.61 18.74 40.67
CA GLN A 9 -3.63 18.34 39.66
C GLN A 9 -4.40 17.90 38.41
N SER A 10 -4.36 18.73 37.35
CA SER A 10 -4.77 18.35 36.01
C SER A 10 -3.75 17.35 35.47
N HIS A 11 -4.13 16.07 35.39
CA HIS A 11 -3.39 15.08 34.61
C HIS A 11 -3.64 15.42 33.13
N ALA A 12 -2.70 16.11 32.50
CA ALA A 12 -2.63 16.16 31.06
C ALA A 12 -2.39 14.72 30.57
N ALA A 13 -3.36 14.14 29.91
CA ALA A 13 -3.17 12.88 29.21
C ALA A 13 -2.08 13.09 28.16
N ASP A 14 -0.95 12.45 28.36
CA ASP A 14 0.20 12.44 27.45
C ASP A 14 -0.22 11.59 26.23
N THR A 15 -0.99 12.21 25.31
CA THR A 15 -1.25 11.62 24.01
C THR A 15 0.03 11.74 23.21
N ALA A 16 0.79 10.64 23.15
CA ALA A 16 1.94 10.54 22.25
C ALA A 16 1.51 11.01 20.86
N PRO A 17 2.26 11.91 20.20
CA PRO A 17 1.89 12.39 18.86
C PRO A 17 1.79 11.20 17.91
N ALA A 18 0.69 11.15 17.14
CA ALA A 18 0.50 10.14 16.12
C ALA A 18 1.75 10.09 15.23
N LYS A 19 2.30 8.89 15.01
CA LYS A 19 3.52 8.70 14.22
C LYS A 19 3.26 9.23 12.81
N GLN A 20 3.87 10.35 12.48
CA GLN A 20 3.69 11.01 11.20
C GLN A 20 4.38 10.19 10.10
N ASP A 21 3.69 10.01 8.97
CA ASP A 21 4.27 9.33 7.80
C ASP A 21 5.58 10.03 7.38
N PRO A 22 6.60 9.28 6.95
CA PRO A 22 7.83 9.88 6.43
C PRO A 22 7.53 10.80 5.23
N ALA A 23 8.30 11.87 5.08
CA ALA A 23 8.10 12.85 4.00
C ALA A 23 8.10 12.20 2.60
N TRP A 24 8.98 11.23 2.35
CA TRP A 24 9.02 10.52 1.07
C TRP A 24 7.71 9.79 0.74
N LEU A 25 7.08 9.21 1.75
CA LEU A 25 5.83 8.46 1.59
C LEU A 25 4.68 9.40 1.21
N THR A 26 4.57 10.52 1.90
CA THR A 26 3.57 11.56 1.61
C THR A 26 3.76 12.15 0.21
N GLN A 27 5.00 12.45 -0.17
CA GLN A 27 5.33 12.99 -1.50
C GLN A 27 5.02 12.00 -2.63
N ALA A 28 5.42 10.74 -2.48
CA ALA A 28 5.17 9.70 -3.47
C ALA A 28 3.66 9.46 -3.66
N ARG A 29 2.90 9.36 -2.56
CA ARG A 29 1.44 9.23 -2.60
C ARG A 29 0.76 10.43 -3.30
N ALA A 30 1.23 11.65 -3.05
CA ALA A 30 0.71 12.85 -3.71
C ALA A 30 0.96 12.81 -5.23
N SER A 31 2.15 12.41 -5.67
CA SER A 31 2.48 12.28 -7.09
C SER A 31 1.66 11.17 -7.76
N ILE A 32 1.47 10.03 -7.08
CA ILE A 32 0.63 8.92 -7.57
C ILE A 32 -0.82 9.36 -7.71
N LYS A 33 -1.37 10.07 -6.71
CA LYS A 33 -2.74 10.61 -6.77
C LYS A 33 -2.94 11.60 -7.93
N ALA A 34 -1.88 12.34 -8.27
CA ALA A 34 -1.86 13.24 -9.43
C ALA A 34 -1.52 12.53 -10.75
N GLU A 35 -1.43 11.19 -10.76
CA GLU A 35 -1.04 10.35 -11.90
C GLU A 35 0.34 10.68 -12.51
N LYS A 36 1.21 11.33 -11.71
CA LYS A 36 2.58 11.68 -12.10
C LYS A 36 3.54 10.54 -11.75
N TYR A 37 3.38 9.41 -12.42
CA TYR A 37 4.08 8.17 -12.06
C TYR A 37 5.61 8.26 -12.21
N ASP A 38 6.11 8.91 -13.25
CA ASP A 38 7.56 9.11 -13.42
C ASP A 38 8.14 9.98 -12.29
N GLN A 39 7.42 11.00 -11.84
CA GLN A 39 7.82 11.80 -10.69
C GLN A 39 7.81 10.97 -9.38
N ALA A 40 6.79 10.14 -9.18
CA ALA A 40 6.72 9.24 -8.02
C ALA A 40 7.90 8.26 -8.01
N ILE A 41 8.25 7.70 -9.16
CA ILE A 41 9.41 6.80 -9.31
C ILE A 41 10.71 7.52 -8.91
N GLN A 42 10.94 8.73 -9.41
CA GLN A 42 12.14 9.51 -9.06
C GLN A 42 12.21 9.82 -7.56
N GLN A 43 11.09 10.21 -6.94
CA GLN A 43 11.00 10.49 -5.51
C GLN A 43 11.29 9.25 -4.67
N LEU A 44 10.70 8.10 -5.03
CA LEU A 44 10.92 6.83 -4.36
C LEU A 44 12.37 6.38 -4.49
N GLN A 45 12.94 6.43 -5.70
CA GLN A 45 14.34 6.08 -5.93
C GLN A 45 15.30 6.97 -5.14
N SER A 46 15.02 8.27 -5.03
CA SER A 46 15.82 9.20 -4.23
C SER A 46 15.74 8.91 -2.74
N ALA A 47 14.58 8.47 -2.24
CA ALA A 47 14.41 8.08 -0.84
C ALA A 47 15.15 6.78 -0.49
N ASN A 48 15.26 5.85 -1.45
CA ASN A 48 15.99 4.59 -1.33
C ASN A 48 15.64 3.74 -0.10
N GLU A 49 14.36 3.72 0.28
CA GLU A 49 13.85 2.99 1.46
C GLU A 49 13.56 1.51 1.15
N THR A 50 14.56 0.80 0.63
CA THR A 50 14.44 -0.55 0.06
C THR A 50 13.97 -1.61 1.06
N SER A 51 14.10 -1.37 2.36
CA SER A 51 13.61 -2.24 3.44
C SER A 51 12.15 -1.99 3.82
N SER A 52 11.49 -0.99 3.24
CA SER A 52 10.08 -0.68 3.47
C SER A 52 9.18 -1.43 2.48
N ALA A 53 8.17 -2.14 2.98
CA ALA A 53 7.16 -2.77 2.14
C ALA A 53 6.32 -1.72 1.38
N ASP A 54 5.95 -0.61 2.03
CA ASP A 54 5.25 0.51 1.38
C ASP A 54 6.06 1.09 0.22
N TRP A 55 7.36 1.30 0.41
CA TRP A 55 8.23 1.84 -0.64
C TRP A 55 8.26 0.91 -1.86
N ASN A 56 8.47 -0.38 -1.63
CA ASN A 56 8.47 -1.38 -2.71
C ASN A 56 7.10 -1.45 -3.40
N ASN A 57 6.00 -1.44 -2.65
CA ASN A 57 4.65 -1.45 -3.19
C ASN A 57 4.38 -0.22 -4.08
N LEU A 58 4.70 0.98 -3.62
CA LEU A 58 4.46 2.22 -4.37
C LEU A 58 5.33 2.31 -5.62
N LEU A 59 6.57 1.81 -5.56
CA LEU A 59 7.44 1.76 -6.74
C LEU A 59 6.91 0.76 -7.77
N GLY A 60 6.48 -0.43 -7.33
CA GLY A 60 5.82 -1.42 -8.18
C GLY A 60 4.55 -0.86 -8.83
N TYR A 61 3.71 -0.18 -8.06
CA TYR A 61 2.50 0.48 -8.57
C TYR A 61 2.82 1.53 -9.63
N SER A 62 3.78 2.41 -9.36
CA SER A 62 4.16 3.48 -10.30
C SER A 62 4.73 2.94 -11.60
N LEU A 63 5.55 1.87 -11.53
CA LEU A 63 6.09 1.19 -12.71
C LEU A 63 4.99 0.52 -13.54
N ARG A 64 3.98 -0.08 -12.91
CA ARG A 64 2.83 -0.68 -13.58
C ARG A 64 1.95 0.35 -14.27
N LYS A 65 1.78 1.53 -13.67
CA LYS A 65 0.86 2.57 -14.12
C LYS A 65 1.47 3.57 -15.10
N LYS A 66 2.80 3.74 -15.12
CA LYS A 66 3.44 4.65 -16.07
C LYS A 66 3.23 4.23 -17.52
N GLN A 67 3.51 5.13 -18.48
CA GLN A 67 3.39 4.86 -19.90
C GLN A 67 4.76 5.00 -20.59
N PRO A 68 5.25 3.95 -21.31
CA PRO A 68 4.71 2.57 -21.30
C PRO A 68 4.94 1.88 -19.94
N PRO A 69 4.10 0.90 -19.57
CA PRO A 69 4.23 0.22 -18.27
C PRO A 69 5.46 -0.70 -18.25
N ASP A 70 6.15 -0.75 -17.11
CA ASP A 70 7.19 -1.74 -16.82
C ASP A 70 6.62 -2.83 -15.89
N LEU A 71 6.00 -3.85 -16.49
CA LEU A 71 5.36 -4.92 -15.73
C LEU A 71 6.38 -5.85 -15.06
N VAL A 72 7.55 -6.04 -15.67
CA VAL A 72 8.63 -6.87 -15.10
C VAL A 72 9.22 -6.20 -13.85
N GLY A 73 9.53 -4.92 -13.95
CA GLY A 73 9.98 -4.13 -12.81
C GLY A 73 8.93 -4.06 -11.70
N ALA A 74 7.67 -3.85 -12.05
CA ALA A 74 6.57 -3.83 -11.09
C ALA A 74 6.44 -5.15 -10.32
N GLU A 75 6.49 -6.29 -11.01
CA GLU A 75 6.42 -7.62 -10.38
C GLU A 75 7.55 -7.83 -9.37
N LYS A 76 8.78 -7.47 -9.73
CA LYS A 76 9.93 -7.54 -8.84
C LYS A 76 9.70 -6.78 -7.52
N TYR A 77 9.17 -5.57 -7.60
CA TYR A 77 8.96 -4.76 -6.42
C TYR A 77 7.76 -5.22 -5.58
N TYR A 78 6.68 -5.73 -6.18
CA TYR A 78 5.59 -6.35 -5.41
C TYR A 78 6.08 -7.61 -4.68
N GLN A 79 6.90 -8.43 -5.32
CA GLN A 79 7.51 -9.58 -4.66
C GLN A 79 8.42 -9.17 -3.50
N ALA A 80 9.20 -8.10 -3.65
CA ALA A 80 10.02 -7.55 -2.59
C ALA A 80 9.18 -7.02 -1.42
N ALA A 81 8.08 -6.31 -1.70
CA ALA A 81 7.14 -5.86 -0.67
C ALA A 81 6.57 -7.04 0.13
N LEU A 82 6.12 -8.10 -0.54
CA LEU A 82 5.54 -9.29 0.09
C LEU A 82 6.56 -10.20 0.79
N LYS A 83 7.85 -10.06 0.46
CA LYS A 83 8.92 -10.70 1.21
C LYS A 83 9.18 -9.99 2.55
N ILE A 84 9.02 -8.68 2.60
CA ILE A 84 9.18 -7.86 3.80
C ILE A 84 7.94 -7.99 4.70
N ASP A 85 6.76 -7.83 4.11
CA ASP A 85 5.46 -7.94 4.77
C ASP A 85 4.53 -8.85 3.93
N PRO A 86 4.42 -10.15 4.27
CA PRO A 86 3.59 -11.10 3.52
C PRO A 86 2.10 -10.77 3.47
N ASP A 87 1.61 -9.95 4.41
CA ASP A 87 0.21 -9.55 4.54
C ASP A 87 -0.03 -8.09 4.10
N HIS A 88 0.93 -7.49 3.40
CA HIS A 88 0.81 -6.13 2.89
C HIS A 88 -0.33 -6.03 1.87
N ARG A 89 -1.47 -5.48 2.29
CA ARG A 89 -2.73 -5.51 1.54
C ARG A 89 -2.61 -4.88 0.15
N GLY A 90 -2.05 -3.67 0.06
CA GLY A 90 -1.88 -3.00 -1.22
C GLY A 90 -0.96 -3.77 -2.19
N ALA A 91 0.08 -4.44 -1.70
CA ALA A 91 0.93 -5.26 -2.55
C ALA A 91 0.22 -6.53 -3.04
N LEU A 92 -0.59 -7.17 -2.20
CA LEU A 92 -1.42 -8.32 -2.60
C LEU A 92 -2.44 -7.93 -3.67
N GLU A 93 -3.13 -6.80 -3.50
CA GLU A 93 -4.09 -6.26 -4.46
C GLU A 93 -3.42 -5.95 -5.81
N TYR A 94 -2.43 -5.06 -5.79
CA TYR A 94 -1.82 -4.54 -7.03
C TYR A 94 -1.02 -5.61 -7.79
N TYR A 95 -0.42 -6.55 -7.07
CA TYR A 95 0.21 -7.70 -7.71
C TYR A 95 -0.84 -8.63 -8.34
N GLY A 96 -1.99 -8.80 -7.69
CA GLY A 96 -3.12 -9.53 -8.27
C GLY A 96 -3.62 -8.90 -9.57
N GLU A 97 -3.76 -7.59 -9.61
CA GLU A 97 -4.10 -6.86 -10.83
C GLU A 97 -3.03 -7.01 -11.93
N LEU A 98 -1.74 -6.98 -11.57
CA LEU A 98 -0.65 -7.23 -12.51
C LEU A 98 -0.73 -8.65 -13.08
N LYS A 99 -1.06 -9.65 -12.27
CA LYS A 99 -1.29 -11.03 -12.74
C LYS A 99 -2.39 -11.10 -13.80
N LEU A 100 -3.47 -10.34 -13.64
CA LEU A 100 -4.52 -10.26 -14.66
C LEU A 100 -4.02 -9.60 -15.96
N MET A 101 -3.20 -8.56 -15.87
CA MET A 101 -2.57 -7.95 -17.05
C MET A 101 -1.69 -8.95 -17.81
N ASN A 102 -1.01 -9.85 -17.09
CA ASN A 102 -0.21 -10.93 -17.65
C ASN A 102 -1.03 -12.18 -18.02
N LYS A 103 -2.38 -12.11 -17.98
CA LYS A 103 -3.30 -13.22 -18.25
C LYS A 103 -3.13 -14.42 -17.31
N ASP A 104 -2.58 -14.20 -16.14
CA ASP A 104 -2.38 -15.20 -15.07
C ASP A 104 -3.54 -15.13 -14.06
N LEU A 105 -4.70 -15.63 -14.46
CA LEU A 105 -5.88 -15.68 -13.59
C LEU A 105 -5.64 -16.52 -12.33
N PRO A 106 -5.03 -17.73 -12.39
CA PRO A 106 -4.74 -18.50 -11.19
C PRO A 106 -3.84 -17.76 -10.19
N GLY A 107 -2.84 -17.03 -10.69
CA GLY A 107 -1.99 -16.19 -9.85
C GLY A 107 -2.76 -15.07 -9.14
N ALA A 108 -3.67 -14.41 -9.85
CA ALA A 108 -4.53 -13.38 -9.26
C ALA A 108 -5.48 -13.97 -8.18
N GLU A 109 -6.09 -15.12 -8.43
CA GLU A 109 -6.96 -15.80 -7.47
C GLU A 109 -6.21 -16.26 -6.21
N SER A 110 -4.96 -16.70 -6.36
CA SER A 110 -4.08 -17.05 -5.23
C SER A 110 -3.79 -15.83 -4.35
N LEU A 111 -3.53 -14.66 -4.94
CA LEU A 111 -3.31 -13.41 -4.21
C LEU A 111 -4.59 -12.92 -3.53
N LEU A 112 -5.76 -13.09 -4.17
CA LEU A 112 -7.05 -12.79 -3.55
C LEU A 112 -7.29 -13.67 -2.31
N ALA A 113 -6.96 -14.96 -2.36
CA ALA A 113 -7.11 -15.86 -1.22
C ALA A 113 -6.19 -15.47 -0.05
N ARG A 114 -4.97 -14.96 -0.34
CA ARG A 114 -4.08 -14.40 0.68
C ARG A 114 -4.65 -13.14 1.30
N LEU A 115 -5.22 -12.28 0.46
CA LEU A 115 -5.82 -11.02 0.87
C LEU A 115 -7.05 -11.24 1.77
N ASP A 116 -7.86 -12.26 1.46
CA ASP A 116 -8.99 -12.68 2.30
C ASP A 116 -8.55 -13.02 3.73
N LYS A 117 -7.41 -13.70 3.87
CA LYS A 117 -6.82 -14.01 5.18
C LYS A 117 -6.23 -12.79 5.90
N ALA A 118 -5.61 -11.88 5.15
CA ALA A 118 -5.03 -10.65 5.69
C ALA A 118 -6.10 -9.63 6.13
N CYS A 119 -7.31 -9.69 5.57
CA CYS A 119 -8.44 -8.80 5.85
C CYS A 119 -9.47 -9.48 6.72
N PHE A 120 -9.27 -9.52 8.03
CA PHE A 120 -10.05 -10.29 9.00
C PHE A 120 -11.57 -10.02 8.96
N PHE A 121 -11.99 -8.81 8.62
CA PHE A 121 -13.41 -8.39 8.49
C PHE A 121 -13.73 -7.76 7.13
N GLY A 122 -12.97 -8.12 6.11
CA GLY A 122 -13.01 -7.46 4.82
C GLY A 122 -12.16 -6.19 4.77
N CYS A 123 -11.78 -5.80 3.56
CA CYS A 123 -11.05 -4.57 3.28
C CYS A 123 -11.32 -4.14 1.84
N GLU A 124 -11.02 -2.87 1.55
CA GLU A 124 -11.20 -2.29 0.22
C GLU A 124 -10.37 -3.05 -0.82
N GLU A 125 -9.11 -3.36 -0.50
CA GLU A 125 -8.18 -4.06 -1.37
C GLU A 125 -8.69 -5.44 -1.80
N TYR A 126 -9.35 -6.17 -0.90
CA TYR A 126 -10.00 -7.44 -1.24
C TYR A 126 -11.16 -7.25 -2.22
N THR A 127 -11.99 -6.25 -1.97
CA THR A 127 -13.14 -5.93 -2.83
C THR A 127 -12.67 -5.54 -4.22
N ASP A 128 -11.68 -4.67 -4.32
CA ASP A 128 -11.13 -4.17 -5.58
C ASP A 128 -10.51 -5.29 -6.43
N LEU A 129 -9.68 -6.14 -5.83
CA LEU A 129 -9.10 -7.28 -6.54
C LEU A 129 -10.16 -8.30 -6.96
N LYS A 130 -11.15 -8.57 -6.11
CA LYS A 130 -12.27 -9.47 -6.43
C LYS A 130 -13.06 -8.95 -7.62
N GLU A 131 -13.39 -7.67 -7.66
CA GLU A 131 -14.07 -7.03 -8.78
C GLU A 131 -13.24 -7.07 -10.06
N ALA A 132 -11.92 -6.80 -9.97
CA ALA A 132 -11.01 -6.90 -11.10
C ALA A 132 -10.99 -8.32 -11.71
N ILE A 133 -10.96 -9.35 -10.87
CA ILE A 133 -11.05 -10.76 -11.31
C ILE A 133 -12.38 -11.05 -11.98
N GLN A 134 -13.49 -10.60 -11.40
CA GLN A 134 -14.83 -10.80 -11.99
C GLN A 134 -14.95 -10.13 -13.36
N LYS A 135 -14.47 -8.89 -13.47
CA LYS A 135 -14.43 -8.15 -14.73
C LYS A 135 -13.54 -8.83 -15.77
N TYR A 136 -12.41 -9.39 -15.36
CA TYR A 136 -11.53 -10.15 -16.24
C TYR A 136 -12.24 -11.41 -16.81
N LYS A 137 -12.94 -12.16 -15.94
CA LYS A 137 -13.69 -13.36 -16.33
C LYS A 137 -14.86 -13.05 -17.28
N SER A 138 -15.52 -11.90 -17.11
CA SER A 138 -16.67 -11.51 -17.94
C SER A 138 -16.29 -11.08 -19.36
N LYS A 139 -15.01 -10.80 -19.63
CA LYS A 139 -14.52 -10.40 -20.95
C LYS A 139 -14.11 -11.59 -21.84
N LYS A 140 -14.21 -12.80 -21.31
CA LYS A 140 -14.00 -14.05 -22.04
C LYS A 140 -15.33 -14.57 -22.56
#